data_90cde4295ac9842bd64fd59d192019b0
#
_entry.id   90cde4295ac9842bd64fd59d192019b0
#
_cell.length_a   1.000
_cell.length_b   1.000
_cell.length_c   1.000
_cell.angle_alpha   90.00
_cell.angle_beta   90.00
_cell.angle_gamma   90.00
#
_symmetry.space_group_name_H-M   'P 1'
#
loop_
_entity.id
_entity.type
_entity.pdbx_description
1 polymer ?
#
loop_
_entity_poly.entity_id
_entity_poly.type
_entity_poly.pdbx_seq_one_letter_code
_entity_poly.pdbx_strand_id
1 'polypeptide(L)'
;MLIGYARVSKADGSQVLDLQRDALLDAGVSAEHLYEDKASGKNEDRPALTACLKALRHGDTLVIWKLDRLGRNLKHLVDTAQELSTRGIGLKVLTGQGASIDTTTASGKLVFGIFAALAEFERELIRERTLAGLQAARARGRQGGRTFGLTKAQVRLAQAAMQHRDTTVSELCRELGGITRATLYRYVSPEGELRAHGKRVLNE
;
A
#
# COMPACT_ATOMS: atom_id res chain seq x y z
N MET A 1 -21.17 -20.35 -13.63
CA MET A 1 -20.22 -21.35 -13.07
C MET A 1 -19.70 -20.87 -11.74
N LEU A 2 -19.29 -21.77 -10.80
CA LEU A 2 -18.66 -21.37 -9.54
C LEU A 2 -17.14 -21.48 -9.67
N ILE A 3 -16.42 -20.43 -9.30
CA ILE A 3 -14.94 -20.38 -9.30
C ILE A 3 -14.49 -20.02 -7.90
N GLY A 4 -13.60 -20.82 -7.31
CA GLY A 4 -13.13 -20.66 -5.95
C GLY A 4 -11.74 -19.98 -5.87
N TYR A 5 -11.56 -19.16 -4.83
CA TYR A 5 -10.25 -18.62 -4.50
C TYR A 5 -9.94 -18.84 -3.02
N ALA A 6 -8.75 -19.42 -2.75
CA ALA A 6 -8.21 -19.64 -1.42
C ALA A 6 -6.86 -18.96 -1.26
N ARG A 7 -6.55 -18.48 -0.06
CA ARG A 7 -5.25 -17.88 0.27
C ARG A 7 -4.83 -18.20 1.68
N VAL A 8 -3.56 -18.54 1.85
CA VAL A 8 -2.93 -18.68 3.17
C VAL A 8 -1.64 -17.86 3.25
N SER A 9 -1.32 -17.39 4.45
CA SER A 9 0.02 -16.89 4.75
C SER A 9 0.92 -18.07 5.15
N LYS A 10 2.24 -17.88 5.08
CA LYS A 10 3.19 -18.90 5.59
C LYS A 10 2.99 -19.22 7.07
N ALA A 11 2.47 -18.27 7.84
CA ALA A 11 2.21 -18.44 9.27
C ALA A 11 0.95 -19.28 9.55
N ASP A 12 -0.02 -19.33 8.63
CA ASP A 12 -1.30 -20.01 8.83
C ASP A 12 -1.22 -21.54 8.66
N GLY A 13 -0.12 -22.05 8.10
CA GLY A 13 0.09 -23.48 7.86
C GLY A 13 -0.78 -24.10 6.75
N SER A 14 -0.49 -25.37 6.40
CA SER A 14 -1.22 -26.11 5.37
C SER A 14 -2.67 -26.44 5.79
N GLN A 15 -2.92 -26.72 7.06
CA GLN A 15 -4.23 -27.08 7.59
C GLN A 15 -5.31 -26.02 7.32
N VAL A 16 -4.95 -24.72 7.37
CA VAL A 16 -5.90 -23.63 7.09
C VAL A 16 -6.24 -23.57 5.58
N LEU A 17 -5.33 -23.98 4.70
CA LEU A 17 -5.62 -24.07 3.26
C LEU A 17 -6.57 -25.22 2.96
N ASP A 18 -6.35 -26.39 3.59
CA ASP A 18 -7.19 -27.56 3.40
C ASP A 18 -8.63 -27.28 3.87
N LEU A 19 -8.81 -26.61 5.02
CA LEU A 19 -10.14 -26.18 5.48
C LEU A 19 -10.84 -25.23 4.50
N GLN A 20 -10.12 -24.32 3.87
CA GLN A 20 -10.68 -23.42 2.85
C GLN A 20 -11.09 -24.20 1.60
N ARG A 21 -10.24 -25.14 1.17
CA ARG A 21 -10.47 -25.99 0.01
C ARG A 21 -11.72 -26.83 0.18
N ASP A 22 -11.82 -27.52 1.33
CA ASP A 22 -12.97 -28.36 1.66
C ASP A 22 -14.26 -27.52 1.64
N ALA A 23 -14.25 -26.37 2.32
CA ALA A 23 -15.41 -25.48 2.34
C ALA A 23 -15.83 -24.96 0.93
N LEU A 24 -14.86 -24.72 0.03
CA LEU A 24 -15.14 -24.30 -1.34
C LEU A 24 -15.71 -25.44 -2.18
N LEU A 25 -15.18 -26.66 -2.02
CA LEU A 25 -15.71 -27.86 -2.67
C LEU A 25 -17.13 -28.20 -2.20
N ASP A 26 -17.39 -28.12 -0.90
CA ASP A 26 -18.72 -28.34 -0.29
C ASP A 26 -19.73 -27.28 -0.78
N ALA A 27 -19.26 -26.06 -1.08
CA ALA A 27 -20.10 -25.00 -1.67
C ALA A 27 -20.40 -25.20 -3.17
N GLY A 28 -19.86 -26.28 -3.79
CA GLY A 28 -20.10 -26.66 -5.18
C GLY A 28 -19.06 -26.15 -6.18
N VAL A 29 -17.91 -25.65 -5.71
CA VAL A 29 -16.78 -25.29 -6.60
C VAL A 29 -16.11 -26.58 -7.08
N SER A 30 -15.89 -26.73 -8.38
CA SER A 30 -15.10 -27.85 -8.92
C SER A 30 -13.63 -27.66 -8.61
N ALA A 31 -12.91 -28.76 -8.33
CA ALA A 31 -11.46 -28.72 -8.06
C ALA A 31 -10.65 -28.09 -9.21
N GLU A 32 -11.12 -28.23 -10.45
CA GLU A 32 -10.50 -27.61 -11.64
C GLU A 32 -10.63 -26.10 -11.70
N HIS A 33 -11.58 -25.54 -10.95
CA HIS A 33 -11.87 -24.10 -10.89
C HIS A 33 -11.47 -23.47 -9.55
N LEU A 34 -10.56 -24.13 -8.81
CA LEU A 34 -10.02 -23.65 -7.55
C LEU A 34 -8.65 -23.02 -7.77
N TYR A 35 -8.52 -21.77 -7.41
CA TYR A 35 -7.29 -20.99 -7.49
C TYR A 35 -6.72 -20.76 -6.08
N GLU A 36 -5.43 -21.02 -5.89
CA GLU A 36 -4.80 -20.98 -4.57
C GLU A 36 -3.51 -20.14 -4.57
N ASP A 37 -3.42 -19.16 -3.66
CA ASP A 37 -2.20 -18.41 -3.40
C ASP A 37 -1.61 -18.76 -2.04
N LYS A 38 -0.31 -19.08 -2.02
CA LYS A 38 0.49 -19.22 -0.80
C LYS A 38 1.37 -17.99 -0.64
N ALA A 39 0.96 -17.04 0.20
CA ALA A 39 1.71 -15.80 0.43
C ALA A 39 3.04 -16.10 1.14
N SER A 40 4.16 -15.65 0.58
CA SER A 40 5.49 -15.80 1.17
C SER A 40 6.04 -14.44 1.60
N GLY A 41 6.11 -14.20 2.92
CA GLY A 41 6.86 -13.08 3.49
C GLY A 41 6.56 -11.70 2.90
N LYS A 42 7.58 -11.03 2.37
CA LYS A 42 7.48 -9.69 1.76
C LYS A 42 6.80 -9.65 0.39
N ASN A 43 6.64 -10.79 -0.27
CA ASN A 43 6.06 -10.84 -1.62
C ASN A 43 4.54 -11.00 -1.51
N GLU A 44 3.83 -9.90 -1.75
CA GLU A 44 2.37 -9.83 -1.72
C GLU A 44 1.72 -10.18 -3.07
N ASP A 45 2.49 -10.72 -4.02
CA ASP A 45 2.00 -11.10 -5.32
C ASP A 45 0.97 -12.23 -5.19
N ARG A 46 -0.14 -12.08 -5.91
CA ARG A 46 -1.27 -13.01 -5.94
C ARG A 46 -1.52 -13.49 -7.38
N PRO A 47 -0.61 -14.28 -7.95
CA PRO A 47 -0.75 -14.72 -9.33
C PRO A 47 -2.00 -15.56 -9.55
N ALA A 48 -2.39 -16.40 -8.56
CA ALA A 48 -3.61 -17.20 -8.67
C ALA A 48 -4.87 -16.34 -8.58
N LEU A 49 -4.94 -15.30 -7.74
CA LEU A 49 -6.04 -14.34 -7.75
C LEU A 49 -6.16 -13.64 -9.12
N THR A 50 -5.03 -13.18 -9.65
CA THR A 50 -5.02 -12.53 -10.97
C THR A 50 -5.52 -13.47 -12.08
N ALA A 51 -5.10 -14.74 -12.06
CA ALA A 51 -5.55 -15.75 -13.00
C ALA A 51 -7.07 -16.05 -12.81
N CYS A 52 -7.50 -16.18 -11.55
CA CYS A 52 -8.90 -16.38 -11.18
C CYS A 52 -9.80 -15.25 -11.72
N LEU A 53 -9.44 -13.98 -11.45
CA LEU A 53 -10.21 -12.81 -11.92
C LEU A 53 -10.25 -12.71 -13.46
N LYS A 54 -9.21 -13.17 -14.17
CA LYS A 54 -9.18 -13.24 -15.63
C LYS A 54 -10.05 -14.39 -16.18
N ALA A 55 -10.14 -15.50 -15.48
CA ALA A 55 -10.94 -16.66 -15.88
C ALA A 55 -12.45 -16.44 -15.74
N LEU A 56 -12.87 -15.58 -14.80
CA LEU A 56 -14.27 -15.25 -14.53
C LEU A 56 -14.94 -14.57 -15.73
N ARG A 57 -16.14 -15.03 -16.07
CA ARG A 57 -16.99 -14.51 -17.16
C ARG A 57 -18.32 -13.99 -16.60
N HIS A 58 -19.06 -13.23 -17.41
CA HIS A 58 -20.42 -12.82 -17.09
C HIS A 58 -21.31 -14.01 -16.70
N GLY A 59 -22.02 -13.89 -15.60
CA GLY A 59 -22.87 -14.95 -15.05
C GLY A 59 -22.14 -15.97 -14.14
N ASP A 60 -20.80 -15.88 -14.02
CA ASP A 60 -20.05 -16.68 -13.05
C ASP A 60 -20.17 -16.11 -11.64
N THR A 61 -19.81 -16.91 -10.64
CA THR A 61 -19.76 -16.47 -9.23
C THR A 61 -18.40 -16.84 -8.63
N LEU A 62 -17.69 -15.81 -8.14
CA LEU A 62 -16.49 -16.00 -7.32
C LEU A 62 -16.90 -16.41 -5.90
N VAL A 63 -16.42 -17.56 -5.46
CA VAL A 63 -16.66 -18.08 -4.11
C VAL A 63 -15.37 -17.98 -3.29
N ILE A 64 -15.47 -17.40 -2.11
CA ILE A 64 -14.36 -17.25 -1.18
C ILE A 64 -14.76 -17.70 0.22
N TRP A 65 -13.78 -18.18 1.00
CA TRP A 65 -14.05 -18.63 2.37
C TRP A 65 -14.40 -17.45 3.29
N LYS A 66 -13.53 -16.38 3.29
CA LYS A 66 -13.70 -15.15 4.07
C LYS A 66 -13.27 -13.92 3.26
N LEU A 67 -13.82 -12.76 3.59
CA LEU A 67 -13.49 -11.49 2.92
C LEU A 67 -12.01 -11.12 2.97
N ASP A 68 -11.32 -11.42 4.08
CA ASP A 68 -9.88 -11.16 4.26
C ASP A 68 -8.99 -11.99 3.33
N ARG A 69 -9.53 -13.03 2.71
CA ARG A 69 -8.82 -13.80 1.68
C ARG A 69 -8.78 -13.08 0.34
N LEU A 70 -9.82 -12.31 0.00
CA LEU A 70 -9.90 -11.55 -1.25
C LEU A 70 -9.18 -10.20 -1.16
N GLY A 71 -9.54 -9.36 -0.20
CA GLY A 71 -9.00 -8.02 -0.04
C GLY A 71 -7.75 -7.95 0.84
N ARG A 72 -6.83 -7.03 0.54
CA ARG A 72 -5.71 -6.66 1.45
C ARG A 72 -6.17 -5.65 2.51
N ASN A 73 -7.12 -4.84 2.13
CA ASN A 73 -7.80 -3.86 2.97
C ASN A 73 -9.22 -3.69 2.44
N LEU A 74 -10.03 -2.96 3.19
CA LEU A 74 -11.44 -2.78 2.85
C LEU A 74 -11.63 -2.09 1.49
N LYS A 75 -10.77 -1.12 1.15
CA LYS A 75 -10.81 -0.46 -0.17
C LYS A 75 -10.61 -1.46 -1.31
N HIS A 76 -9.54 -2.25 -1.27
CA HIS A 76 -9.26 -3.25 -2.31
C HIS A 76 -10.40 -4.27 -2.46
N LEU A 77 -11.03 -4.64 -1.32
CA LEU A 77 -12.18 -5.54 -1.33
C LEU A 77 -13.38 -4.91 -2.07
N VAL A 78 -13.69 -3.65 -1.75
CA VAL A 78 -14.79 -2.91 -2.37
C VAL A 78 -14.54 -2.70 -3.86
N ASP A 79 -13.34 -2.24 -4.22
CA ASP A 79 -12.94 -2.01 -5.62
C ASP A 79 -13.06 -3.32 -6.44
N THR A 80 -12.56 -4.45 -5.89
CA THR A 80 -12.64 -5.77 -6.55
C THR A 80 -14.08 -6.23 -6.73
N ALA A 81 -14.91 -6.10 -5.69
CA ALA A 81 -16.29 -6.54 -5.77
C ALA A 81 -17.14 -5.64 -6.69
N GLN A 82 -16.82 -4.35 -6.77
CA GLN A 82 -17.46 -3.43 -7.71
C GLN A 82 -17.07 -3.76 -9.16
N GLU A 83 -15.81 -4.10 -9.41
CA GLU A 83 -15.34 -4.61 -10.70
C GLU A 83 -16.11 -5.89 -11.10
N LEU A 84 -16.19 -6.86 -10.19
CA LEU A 84 -16.96 -8.10 -10.42
C LEU A 84 -18.43 -7.79 -10.77
N SER A 85 -19.07 -6.90 -9.99
CA SER A 85 -20.46 -6.50 -10.23
C SER A 85 -20.65 -5.84 -11.62
N THR A 86 -19.73 -4.94 -12.01
CA THR A 86 -19.77 -4.28 -13.33
C THR A 86 -19.62 -5.28 -14.47
N ARG A 87 -18.87 -6.35 -14.26
CA ARG A 87 -18.70 -7.46 -15.22
C ARG A 87 -19.83 -8.48 -15.16
N GLY A 88 -20.85 -8.28 -14.30
CA GLY A 88 -21.94 -9.23 -14.11
C GLY A 88 -21.54 -10.54 -13.44
N ILE A 89 -20.51 -10.49 -12.58
CA ILE A 89 -19.97 -11.64 -11.84
C ILE A 89 -20.46 -11.55 -10.39
N GLY A 90 -20.99 -12.65 -9.86
CA GLY A 90 -21.40 -12.76 -8.46
C GLY A 90 -20.19 -12.92 -7.52
N LEU A 91 -20.34 -12.47 -6.27
CA LEU A 91 -19.40 -12.73 -5.17
C LEU A 91 -20.16 -13.43 -4.03
N LYS A 92 -19.65 -14.58 -3.59
CA LYS A 92 -20.21 -15.35 -2.47
C LYS A 92 -19.14 -15.60 -1.42
N VAL A 93 -19.48 -15.28 -0.17
CA VAL A 93 -18.61 -15.49 1.01
C VAL A 93 -19.21 -16.58 1.88
N LEU A 94 -18.41 -17.57 2.28
CA LEU A 94 -18.92 -18.76 2.95
C LEU A 94 -18.98 -18.60 4.48
N THR A 95 -18.01 -17.91 5.09
CA THR A 95 -17.90 -17.81 6.57
C THR A 95 -17.38 -16.45 7.03
N GLY A 96 -17.46 -16.17 8.34
CA GLY A 96 -16.90 -14.97 8.99
C GLY A 96 -17.87 -13.78 8.98
N GLN A 97 -17.34 -12.60 9.25
CA GLN A 97 -18.07 -11.32 9.18
C GLN A 97 -18.45 -10.97 7.75
N GLY A 98 -19.31 -11.65 7.11
CA GLY A 98 -19.64 -11.53 5.70
C GLY A 98 -20.21 -12.82 5.14
N ALA A 99 -20.44 -13.81 5.99
CA ALA A 99 -21.02 -15.11 5.60
C ALA A 99 -22.39 -14.99 4.95
N SER A 100 -23.06 -13.84 5.05
CA SER A 100 -24.33 -13.57 4.39
C SER A 100 -24.16 -12.77 3.08
N ILE A 101 -22.93 -12.48 2.64
CA ILE A 101 -22.68 -11.73 1.41
C ILE A 101 -22.74 -12.72 0.24
N ASP A 102 -23.86 -12.67 -0.48
CA ASP A 102 -24.02 -13.29 -1.77
C ASP A 102 -24.61 -12.25 -2.72
N THR A 103 -23.74 -11.62 -3.50
CA THR A 103 -24.15 -10.53 -4.40
C THR A 103 -25.00 -10.99 -5.58
N THR A 104 -25.29 -12.29 -5.70
CA THR A 104 -26.28 -12.80 -6.66
C THR A 104 -27.71 -12.54 -6.17
N THR A 105 -27.90 -12.33 -4.85
CA THR A 105 -29.17 -12.01 -4.22
C THR A 105 -29.35 -10.52 -3.98
N ALA A 106 -30.60 -10.03 -3.92
CA ALA A 106 -30.86 -8.63 -3.61
C ALA A 106 -30.42 -8.23 -2.21
N SER A 107 -30.60 -9.10 -1.21
CA SER A 107 -30.17 -8.89 0.17
C SER A 107 -28.64 -8.84 0.28
N GLY A 108 -27.93 -9.73 -0.39
CA GLY A 108 -26.47 -9.72 -0.41
C GLY A 108 -25.88 -8.50 -1.11
N LYS A 109 -26.52 -8.02 -2.18
CA LYS A 109 -26.16 -6.73 -2.83
C LYS A 109 -26.33 -5.55 -1.87
N LEU A 110 -27.43 -5.51 -1.12
CA LEU A 110 -27.69 -4.47 -0.12
C LEU A 110 -26.61 -4.49 1.00
N VAL A 111 -26.36 -5.66 1.58
CA VAL A 111 -25.33 -5.83 2.61
C VAL A 111 -23.97 -5.40 2.10
N PHE A 112 -23.58 -5.81 0.90
CA PHE A 112 -22.33 -5.39 0.30
C PHE A 112 -22.27 -3.86 0.07
N GLY A 113 -23.36 -3.25 -0.38
CA GLY A 113 -23.47 -1.80 -0.56
C GLY A 113 -23.26 -1.03 0.75
N ILE A 114 -23.77 -1.54 1.87
CA ILE A 114 -23.52 -0.96 3.21
C ILE A 114 -22.05 -1.04 3.59
N PHE A 115 -21.39 -2.19 3.38
CA PHE A 115 -19.95 -2.31 3.62
C PHE A 115 -19.12 -1.38 2.74
N ALA A 116 -19.50 -1.22 1.47
CA ALA A 116 -18.84 -0.29 0.56
C ALA A 116 -18.95 1.17 1.04
N ALA A 117 -20.15 1.59 1.43
CA ALA A 117 -20.40 2.93 1.96
C ALA A 117 -19.63 3.18 3.28
N LEU A 118 -19.59 2.18 4.16
CA LEU A 118 -18.80 2.28 5.41
C LEU A 118 -17.30 2.42 5.14
N ALA A 119 -16.77 1.68 4.18
CA ALA A 119 -15.37 1.78 3.76
C ALA A 119 -15.00 3.16 3.22
N GLU A 120 -15.90 3.76 2.45
CA GLU A 120 -15.73 5.12 1.92
C GLU A 120 -15.75 6.15 3.05
N PHE A 121 -16.71 6.06 3.94
CA PHE A 121 -16.83 6.91 5.10
C PHE A 121 -15.58 6.87 6.00
N GLU A 122 -15.08 5.67 6.34
CA GLU A 122 -13.84 5.54 7.13
C GLU A 122 -12.65 6.21 6.44
N ARG A 123 -12.55 6.10 5.11
CA ARG A 123 -11.49 6.75 4.33
C ARG A 123 -11.56 8.26 4.40
N GLU A 124 -12.77 8.81 4.27
CA GLU A 124 -12.99 10.26 4.37
C GLU A 124 -12.63 10.76 5.75
N LEU A 125 -13.03 10.09 6.81
CA LEU A 125 -12.65 10.43 8.18
C LEU A 125 -11.14 10.43 8.41
N ILE A 126 -10.42 9.41 7.89
CA ILE A 126 -8.95 9.37 7.97
C ILE A 126 -8.34 10.54 7.23
N ARG A 127 -8.86 10.87 6.05
CA ARG A 127 -8.40 12.02 5.25
C ARG A 127 -8.61 13.33 5.97
N GLU A 128 -9.80 13.57 6.54
CA GLU A 128 -10.11 14.76 7.31
C GLU A 128 -9.18 14.90 8.53
N ARG A 129 -9.00 13.84 9.31
CA ARG A 129 -8.09 13.85 10.47
C ARG A 129 -6.65 14.11 10.05
N THR A 130 -6.20 13.56 8.93
CA THR A 130 -4.85 13.79 8.41
C THR A 130 -4.67 15.23 7.99
N LEU A 131 -5.62 15.82 7.27
CA LEU A 131 -5.57 17.22 6.84
C LEU A 131 -5.59 18.16 8.04
N ALA A 132 -6.48 17.93 9.01
CA ALA A 132 -6.54 18.71 10.24
C ALA A 132 -5.22 18.61 11.03
N GLY A 133 -4.64 17.40 11.14
CA GLY A 133 -3.34 17.19 11.79
C GLY A 133 -2.20 17.92 11.08
N LEU A 134 -2.17 17.90 9.74
CA LEU A 134 -1.17 18.64 8.94
C LEU A 134 -1.34 20.17 9.08
N GLN A 135 -2.57 20.67 9.09
CA GLN A 135 -2.85 22.10 9.32
C GLN A 135 -2.38 22.54 10.72
N ALA A 136 -2.72 21.75 11.74
CA ALA A 136 -2.29 22.03 13.11
C ALA A 136 -0.74 21.95 13.27
N ALA A 137 -0.08 21.03 12.58
CA ALA A 137 1.38 20.94 12.57
C ALA A 137 2.02 22.18 11.91
N ARG A 138 1.47 22.60 10.76
CA ARG A 138 1.93 23.82 10.05
C ARG A 138 1.71 25.09 10.87
N ALA A 139 0.57 25.21 11.54
CA ALA A 139 0.29 26.34 12.43
C ALA A 139 1.28 26.45 13.61
N ARG A 140 1.87 25.30 14.03
CA ARG A 140 2.95 25.24 15.04
C ARG A 140 4.35 25.36 14.46
N GLY A 141 4.50 25.78 13.18
CA GLY A 141 5.79 25.92 12.49
C GLY A 141 6.45 24.61 12.07
N ARG A 142 5.77 23.46 12.20
CA ARG A 142 6.32 22.18 11.76
C ARG A 142 6.11 22.01 10.26
N GLN A 143 7.18 22.07 9.49
CA GLN A 143 7.14 21.76 8.07
C GLN A 143 7.40 20.27 7.88
N GLY A 144 6.49 19.58 7.19
CA GLY A 144 6.68 18.19 6.82
C GLY A 144 7.71 18.09 5.68
N GLY A 145 8.28 16.92 5.51
CA GLY A 145 9.24 16.63 4.45
C GLY A 145 10.49 15.97 4.99
N ARG A 146 11.39 15.60 4.08
CA ARG A 146 12.70 15.04 4.45
C ARG A 146 13.58 16.15 5.03
N THR A 147 14.12 15.93 6.21
CA THR A 147 15.10 16.85 6.82
C THR A 147 16.32 17.03 5.91
N PHE A 148 16.88 18.21 5.91
CA PHE A 148 18.12 18.46 5.17
C PHE A 148 19.22 17.54 5.69
N GLY A 149 20.05 17.03 4.78
CA GLY A 149 21.15 16.12 5.13
C GLY A 149 22.35 16.83 5.78
N LEU A 150 22.40 18.18 5.70
CA LEU A 150 23.44 18.99 6.33
C LEU A 150 22.79 20.01 7.27
N THR A 151 23.42 20.21 8.43
CA THR A 151 23.06 21.24 9.42
C THR A 151 23.55 22.61 8.98
N LYS A 152 23.05 23.70 9.60
CA LYS A 152 23.54 25.06 9.35
C LYS A 152 25.07 25.18 9.52
N ALA A 153 25.62 24.55 10.54
CA ALA A 153 27.08 24.56 10.78
C ALA A 153 27.86 23.86 9.67
N GLN A 154 27.36 22.68 9.24
CA GLN A 154 27.97 21.91 8.16
C GLN A 154 27.88 22.62 6.79
N VAL A 155 26.79 23.34 6.51
CA VAL A 155 26.68 24.14 5.28
C VAL A 155 27.67 25.30 5.28
N ARG A 156 27.84 26.01 6.41
CA ARG A 156 28.87 27.08 6.56
C ARG A 156 30.27 26.54 6.40
N LEU A 157 30.56 25.38 7.03
CA LEU A 157 31.86 24.71 6.89
C LEU A 157 32.13 24.34 5.42
N ALA A 158 31.12 23.70 4.76
CA ALA A 158 31.24 23.33 3.38
C ALA A 158 31.48 24.55 2.46
N GLN A 159 30.80 25.67 2.71
CA GLN A 159 30.98 26.92 1.98
C GLN A 159 32.42 27.46 2.13
N ALA A 160 32.89 27.57 3.34
CA ALA A 160 34.25 28.06 3.60
C ALA A 160 35.33 27.16 2.99
N ALA A 161 35.24 25.85 3.18
CA ALA A 161 36.20 24.88 2.63
C ALA A 161 36.27 24.92 1.09
N MET A 162 35.09 25.08 0.42
CA MET A 162 35.03 25.18 -1.04
C MET A 162 35.61 26.51 -1.57
N GLN A 163 35.52 27.60 -0.80
CA GLN A 163 36.12 28.90 -1.16
C GLN A 163 37.65 28.91 -1.03
N HIS A 164 38.17 28.33 0.06
CA HIS A 164 39.61 28.36 0.37
C HIS A 164 40.41 27.25 -0.33
N ARG A 165 39.71 26.17 -0.81
CA ARG A 165 40.31 25.02 -1.52
C ARG A 165 41.45 24.30 -0.77
N ASP A 166 41.48 24.43 0.56
CA ASP A 166 42.51 23.83 1.41
C ASP A 166 42.34 22.33 1.63
N THR A 167 41.12 21.81 1.28
CA THR A 167 40.73 20.42 1.47
C THR A 167 40.18 19.86 0.18
N THR A 168 40.44 18.61 -0.13
CA THR A 168 39.84 17.96 -1.29
C THR A 168 38.34 17.72 -1.08
N VAL A 169 37.57 17.78 -2.15
CA VAL A 169 36.11 17.52 -2.12
C VAL A 169 35.79 16.17 -1.48
N SER A 170 36.68 15.18 -1.65
CA SER A 170 36.51 13.84 -1.09
C SER A 170 36.70 13.82 0.43
N GLU A 171 37.67 14.53 0.93
CA GLU A 171 37.92 14.70 2.37
C GLU A 171 36.79 15.48 3.03
N LEU A 172 36.41 16.61 2.45
CA LEU A 172 35.26 17.40 2.91
C LEU A 172 33.98 16.58 3.00
N CYS A 173 33.68 15.76 1.99
CA CYS A 173 32.51 14.87 2.04
C CYS A 173 32.59 13.86 3.18
N ARG A 174 33.80 13.37 3.54
CA ARG A 174 34.02 12.44 4.64
C ARG A 174 33.82 13.14 5.99
N GLU A 175 34.36 14.34 6.17
CA GLU A 175 34.20 15.15 7.37
C GLU A 175 32.76 15.59 7.62
N LEU A 176 31.98 15.82 6.57
CA LEU A 176 30.56 16.15 6.65
C LEU A 176 29.65 14.96 6.95
N GLY A 177 30.22 13.82 7.40
CA GLY A 177 29.46 12.62 7.77
C GLY A 177 29.31 11.60 6.63
N GLY A 178 30.25 11.58 5.68
CA GLY A 178 30.29 10.59 4.58
C GLY A 178 29.26 10.84 3.49
N ILE A 179 28.91 12.08 3.25
CA ILE A 179 27.98 12.44 2.17
C ILE A 179 28.61 12.25 0.80
N THR A 180 27.77 12.08 -0.24
CA THR A 180 28.25 12.02 -1.62
C THR A 180 28.57 13.41 -2.16
N ARG A 181 29.49 13.51 -3.15
CA ARG A 181 29.76 14.75 -3.88
C ARG A 181 28.49 15.36 -4.49
N ALA A 182 27.59 14.53 -5.02
CA ALA A 182 26.31 14.97 -5.55
C ALA A 182 25.41 15.60 -4.47
N THR A 183 25.48 15.10 -3.23
CA THR A 183 24.78 15.71 -2.08
C THR A 183 25.40 17.05 -1.73
N LEU A 184 26.73 17.14 -1.61
CA LEU A 184 27.44 18.39 -1.31
C LEU A 184 27.07 19.49 -2.33
N TYR A 185 27.14 19.18 -3.60
CA TYR A 185 26.83 20.14 -4.68
C TYR A 185 25.35 20.58 -4.78
N ARG A 186 24.45 20.00 -4.02
CA ARG A 186 23.10 20.56 -3.83
C ARG A 186 23.08 21.76 -2.91
N TYR A 187 24.06 21.85 -1.98
CA TYR A 187 24.17 22.92 -0.97
C TYR A 187 25.15 24.01 -1.38
N VAL A 188 26.31 23.64 -1.92
CA VAL A 188 27.41 24.57 -2.26
C VAL A 188 27.96 24.24 -3.65
N SER A 189 28.26 25.27 -4.45
CA SER A 189 28.91 25.10 -5.77
C SER A 189 30.40 24.77 -5.62
N PRO A 190 31.10 24.34 -6.69
CA PRO A 190 32.55 24.17 -6.67
C PRO A 190 33.32 25.46 -6.35
N GLU A 191 32.73 26.63 -6.57
CA GLU A 191 33.29 27.95 -6.30
C GLU A 191 32.94 28.45 -4.89
N GLY A 192 32.23 27.65 -4.07
CA GLY A 192 31.82 28.01 -2.72
C GLY A 192 30.56 28.87 -2.62
N GLU A 193 29.78 28.97 -3.69
CA GLU A 193 28.50 29.69 -3.66
C GLU A 193 27.36 28.82 -3.13
N LEU A 194 26.48 29.42 -2.33
CA LEU A 194 25.28 28.72 -1.80
C LEU A 194 24.26 28.45 -2.90
N ARG A 195 23.92 27.18 -3.07
CA ARG A 195 22.82 26.72 -3.92
C ARG A 195 21.49 26.67 -3.16
N ALA A 196 20.41 26.34 -3.86
CA ALA A 196 19.04 26.39 -3.33
C ALA A 196 18.86 25.67 -1.98
N HIS A 197 19.48 24.49 -1.80
CA HIS A 197 19.41 23.75 -0.51
C HIS A 197 20.21 24.45 0.59
N GLY A 198 21.40 24.96 0.27
CA GLY A 198 22.23 25.72 1.22
C GLY A 198 21.54 26.99 1.70
N LYS A 199 20.96 27.76 0.77
CA LYS A 199 20.18 28.96 1.10
C LYS A 199 19.00 28.66 2.01
N ARG A 200 18.24 27.57 1.73
CA ARG A 200 17.11 27.16 2.58
C ARG A 200 17.54 26.80 3.98
N VAL A 201 18.61 25.99 4.12
CA VAL A 201 19.12 25.59 5.46
C VAL A 201 19.59 26.77 6.27
N LEU A 202 20.23 27.78 5.68
CA LEU A 202 20.72 28.94 6.40
C LEU A 202 19.63 29.95 6.77
N ASN A 203 18.53 29.99 5.99
CA ASN A 203 17.39 30.89 6.23
C ASN A 203 16.35 30.31 7.20
N GLU A 204 16.40 28.99 7.49
CA GLU A 204 15.63 28.38 8.58
C GLU A 204 16.37 28.58 9.92
#